data_3a98009cfddb22a8f55f9877ec1f3079
#
_entry.id   3a98009cfddb22a8f55f9877ec1f3079
#
_cell.length_a   1.000
_cell.length_b   1.000
_cell.length_c   1.000
_cell.angle_alpha   90.00
_cell.angle_beta   90.00
_cell.angle_gamma   90.00
#
_symmetry.space_group_name_H-M   'P 1'
#
loop_
_entity.id
_entity.type
_entity.pdbx_description
1 polymer ?
#
loop_
_entity_poly.entity_id
_entity_poly.type
_entity_poly.pdbx_seq_one_letter_code
_entity_poly.pdbx_strand_id
1 'polypeptide(L)'
;MFRLFRIALLVSLNTGFYLAMAQTPAAPARPRRPPPPTRDPHTPGYVEAKELPDGAVPPAHADGNFIIGPTHDPAPEMSVHEGVPQGTVYNFTMESADSKIYPGIARERGTFARPDPSNPTRLLIQSHPAPYTRKVAVYVPKQYVPGTTAPFIVGADGPDPALFTALDNLIAEHKVPVMIAISIGNGSGDAQGSERGLEYDTMSGLYAEFVEQEVLPLVEKQYNVELTKDPDGRATMGGSSGGSAALSMAWYHTELYHRVLTYSGTYVNQQWPVNPETPHGAWEYHEHLIPNSPRKPIRIWMEVGDRDNLITRDNLHDWVLANENMAKVLAAKHYQYQFVFARNAGHTDRAVKQQTLPEALEYVWQGYKQGHKVDRRTN
;
A
#
# COMPACT_ATOMS: atom_id res chain seq x y z
N MET A 1 -50.66 47.09 68.79
CA MET A 1 -49.57 47.52 67.95
C MET A 1 -49.38 46.40 66.88
N PHE A 2 -50.10 46.53 65.78
CA PHE A 2 -50.07 45.53 64.69
C PHE A 2 -49.26 46.06 63.51
N ARG A 3 -48.26 45.32 63.10
CA ARG A 3 -47.50 45.56 61.85
C ARG A 3 -48.03 44.63 60.75
N LEU A 4 -48.62 45.20 59.71
CA LEU A 4 -49.03 44.52 58.49
C LEU A 4 -47.80 44.25 57.62
N PHE A 5 -47.59 42.99 57.24
CA PHE A 5 -46.66 42.58 56.18
C PHE A 5 -47.45 42.55 54.84
N ARG A 6 -46.98 43.34 53.88
CA ARG A 6 -47.44 43.26 52.49
C ARG A 6 -46.56 42.25 51.75
N ILE A 7 -47.15 41.24 51.23
CA ILE A 7 -46.52 40.29 50.33
C ILE A 7 -46.68 40.83 48.94
N ALA A 8 -45.55 41.12 48.22
CA ALA A 8 -45.52 41.43 46.81
C ALA A 8 -45.30 40.15 46.02
N LEU A 9 -46.28 39.84 45.17
CA LEU A 9 -46.19 38.69 44.23
C LEU A 9 -45.44 39.14 42.98
N LEU A 10 -44.23 38.60 42.78
CA LEU A 10 -43.46 38.79 41.53
C LEU A 10 -43.85 37.69 40.56
N VAL A 11 -44.60 38.07 39.50
CA VAL A 11 -44.85 37.21 38.32
C VAL A 11 -43.68 37.36 37.36
N SER A 12 -42.83 36.35 37.28
CA SER A 12 -41.78 36.28 36.27
C SER A 12 -42.35 35.71 34.96
N LEU A 13 -42.46 36.57 33.93
CA LEU A 13 -42.70 36.07 32.55
C LEU A 13 -41.41 35.43 32.01
N ASN A 14 -41.45 34.11 31.86
CA ASN A 14 -40.41 33.36 31.17
C ASN A 14 -40.71 33.32 29.67
N THR A 15 -40.13 34.26 28.89
CA THR A 15 -40.15 34.22 27.42
C THR A 15 -39.10 33.23 26.96
N GLY A 16 -39.49 31.99 26.70
CA GLY A 16 -38.64 30.98 26.10
C GLY A 16 -38.37 31.33 24.63
N PHE A 17 -37.15 31.74 24.33
CA PHE A 17 -36.63 31.78 22.96
C PHE A 17 -36.40 30.36 22.46
N TYR A 18 -37.27 29.82 21.63
CA TYR A 18 -36.99 28.60 20.83
C TYR A 18 -36.05 29.02 19.70
N LEU A 19 -34.76 28.71 19.83
CA LEU A 19 -33.85 28.69 18.68
C LEU A 19 -34.27 27.52 17.79
N ALA A 20 -34.91 27.81 16.68
CA ALA A 20 -35.10 26.84 15.60
C ALA A 20 -33.70 26.53 15.01
N MET A 21 -33.12 25.40 15.38
CA MET A 21 -31.95 24.85 14.68
C MET A 21 -32.40 24.54 13.24
N ALA A 22 -31.96 25.35 12.29
CA ALA A 22 -32.08 25.02 10.87
C ALA A 22 -31.30 23.71 10.60
N GLN A 23 -32.03 22.63 10.37
CA GLN A 23 -31.45 21.37 9.91
C GLN A 23 -30.83 21.63 8.53
N THR A 24 -29.52 21.54 8.44
CA THR A 24 -28.83 21.50 7.16
C THR A 24 -29.39 20.35 6.32
N PRO A 25 -29.82 20.57 5.07
CA PRO A 25 -30.33 19.50 4.24
C PRO A 25 -29.28 18.38 4.16
N ALA A 26 -29.66 17.15 4.43
CA ALA A 26 -28.79 16.00 4.27
C ALA A 26 -28.27 15.98 2.82
N ALA A 27 -26.97 15.89 2.62
CA ALA A 27 -26.39 15.73 1.31
C ALA A 27 -27.06 14.56 0.59
N PRO A 28 -27.37 14.67 -0.72
CA PRO A 28 -28.01 13.59 -1.46
C PRO A 28 -27.17 12.32 -1.31
N ALA A 29 -27.83 11.22 -0.92
CA ALA A 29 -27.18 9.93 -0.78
C ALA A 29 -26.48 9.57 -2.09
N ARG A 30 -25.18 9.29 -2.04
CA ARG A 30 -24.46 8.82 -3.23
C ARG A 30 -25.17 7.58 -3.78
N PRO A 31 -25.36 7.48 -5.11
CA PRO A 31 -25.97 6.31 -5.70
C PRO A 31 -25.21 5.08 -5.21
N ARG A 32 -25.94 4.09 -4.71
CA ARG A 32 -25.33 2.80 -4.31
C ARG A 32 -24.71 2.19 -5.56
N ARG A 33 -23.45 1.77 -5.46
CA ARG A 33 -22.83 0.97 -6.52
C ARG A 33 -23.71 -0.25 -6.81
N PRO A 34 -23.88 -0.63 -8.08
CA PRO A 34 -24.42 -1.96 -8.38
C PRO A 34 -23.54 -3.01 -7.69
N PRO A 35 -24.12 -4.12 -7.21
CA PRO A 35 -23.31 -5.20 -6.68
C PRO A 35 -22.28 -5.62 -7.74
N PRO A 36 -21.01 -5.84 -7.37
CA PRO A 36 -20.02 -6.31 -8.33
C PRO A 36 -20.47 -7.63 -8.93
N PRO A 37 -20.12 -7.91 -10.20
CA PRO A 37 -20.42 -9.19 -10.82
C PRO A 37 -19.79 -10.31 -9.99
N THR A 38 -20.50 -11.43 -9.85
CA THR A 38 -19.98 -12.61 -9.17
C THR A 38 -18.71 -13.06 -9.88
N ARG A 39 -17.59 -13.12 -9.17
CA ARG A 39 -16.32 -13.63 -9.66
C ARG A 39 -16.25 -15.12 -9.36
N ASP A 40 -16.36 -15.94 -10.41
CA ASP A 40 -16.21 -17.39 -10.34
C ASP A 40 -14.87 -17.82 -10.94
N PRO A 41 -14.40 -19.06 -10.71
CA PRO A 41 -13.11 -19.56 -11.22
C PRO A 41 -12.87 -19.33 -12.71
N HIS A 42 -13.94 -19.40 -13.52
CA HIS A 42 -13.88 -19.28 -14.98
C HIS A 42 -14.61 -18.04 -15.52
N THR A 43 -14.68 -16.95 -14.74
CA THR A 43 -15.37 -15.72 -15.18
C THR A 43 -14.75 -15.18 -16.47
N PRO A 44 -15.54 -15.01 -17.57
CA PRO A 44 -15.03 -14.50 -18.83
C PRO A 44 -14.31 -13.16 -18.70
N GLY A 45 -13.15 -13.02 -19.34
CA GLY A 45 -12.32 -11.81 -19.32
C GLY A 45 -11.32 -11.75 -18.15
N TYR A 46 -11.53 -12.55 -17.10
CA TYR A 46 -10.62 -12.66 -15.95
C TYR A 46 -9.71 -13.89 -16.07
N VAL A 47 -8.63 -13.92 -15.28
CA VAL A 47 -7.77 -15.11 -15.22
C VAL A 47 -8.54 -16.30 -14.63
N GLU A 48 -8.23 -17.49 -15.11
CA GLU A 48 -8.70 -18.70 -14.45
C GLU A 48 -8.09 -18.79 -13.05
N ALA A 49 -8.90 -19.08 -12.04
CA ALA A 49 -8.50 -19.06 -10.64
C ALA A 49 -9.03 -20.29 -9.89
N LYS A 50 -8.30 -20.70 -8.85
CA LYS A 50 -8.75 -21.76 -7.94
C LYS A 50 -9.54 -21.13 -6.79
N GLU A 51 -10.81 -21.51 -6.67
CA GLU A 51 -11.61 -21.12 -5.51
C GLU A 51 -11.24 -21.97 -4.29
N LEU A 52 -11.04 -21.28 -3.16
CA LEU A 52 -10.72 -21.90 -1.88
C LEU A 52 -11.96 -21.96 -0.98
N PRO A 53 -12.01 -22.90 -0.03
CA PRO A 53 -13.02 -22.88 1.04
C PRO A 53 -13.05 -21.53 1.77
N ASP A 54 -14.23 -21.12 2.24
CA ASP A 54 -14.37 -19.88 3.00
C ASP A 54 -13.48 -19.87 4.25
N GLY A 55 -12.83 -18.74 4.51
CA GLY A 55 -11.84 -18.58 5.57
C GLY A 55 -10.44 -19.12 5.25
N ALA A 56 -10.26 -19.84 4.13
CA ALA A 56 -8.95 -20.35 3.72
C ALA A 56 -8.14 -19.30 2.96
N VAL A 57 -6.81 -19.42 3.01
CA VAL A 57 -5.84 -18.63 2.26
C VAL A 57 -5.05 -19.53 1.30
N PRO A 58 -4.45 -18.99 0.24
CA PRO A 58 -3.59 -19.77 -0.66
C PRO A 58 -2.41 -20.38 0.09
N PRO A 59 -1.91 -21.57 -0.33
CA PRO A 59 -0.66 -22.08 0.22
C PRO A 59 0.50 -21.14 -0.13
N ALA A 60 1.33 -20.80 0.86
CA ALA A 60 2.45 -19.85 0.71
C ALA A 60 3.48 -20.25 -0.38
N HIS A 61 3.48 -21.49 -0.85
CA HIS A 61 4.41 -21.99 -1.88
C HIS A 61 3.75 -22.31 -3.23
N ALA A 62 2.51 -21.86 -3.44
CA ALA A 62 1.78 -22.08 -4.68
C ALA A 62 1.72 -20.80 -5.53
N ASP A 63 2.26 -20.88 -6.75
CA ASP A 63 2.04 -19.84 -7.76
C ASP A 63 0.62 -19.93 -8.35
N GLY A 64 0.12 -18.82 -8.90
CA GLY A 64 -1.14 -18.79 -9.65
C GLY A 64 -2.21 -17.91 -9.03
N ASN A 65 -3.46 -18.15 -9.43
CA ASN A 65 -4.60 -17.30 -9.13
C ASN A 65 -5.55 -18.01 -8.18
N PHE A 66 -5.99 -17.32 -7.13
CA PHE A 66 -6.86 -17.86 -6.09
C PHE A 66 -8.01 -16.91 -5.79
N ILE A 67 -9.18 -17.48 -5.48
CA ILE A 67 -10.32 -16.76 -4.95
C ILE A 67 -10.50 -17.21 -3.51
N ILE A 68 -10.46 -16.25 -2.56
CA ILE A 68 -10.77 -16.47 -1.15
C ILE A 68 -12.22 -16.06 -0.85
N GLY A 69 -12.82 -16.76 0.11
CA GLY A 69 -14.21 -16.56 0.50
C GLY A 69 -14.47 -15.23 1.22
N PRO A 70 -15.74 -14.94 1.58
CA PRO A 70 -16.15 -13.66 2.15
C PRO A 70 -15.81 -13.48 3.64
N THR A 71 -15.29 -14.50 4.33
CA THR A 71 -14.92 -14.45 5.75
C THR A 71 -13.43 -14.21 5.89
N HIS A 72 -13.06 -13.13 6.59
CA HIS A 72 -11.68 -12.66 6.76
C HIS A 72 -11.32 -12.56 8.24
N ASP A 73 -11.12 -13.70 8.88
CA ASP A 73 -10.62 -13.74 10.25
C ASP A 73 -9.10 -13.49 10.27
N PRO A 74 -8.59 -12.73 11.26
CA PRO A 74 -7.15 -12.52 11.39
C PRO A 74 -6.40 -13.85 11.55
N ALA A 75 -5.29 -13.98 10.83
CA ALA A 75 -4.37 -15.10 11.04
C ALA A 75 -3.78 -15.06 12.46
N PRO A 76 -3.45 -16.21 13.07
CA PRO A 76 -2.85 -16.25 14.41
C PRO A 76 -1.62 -15.36 14.56
N GLU A 77 -0.78 -15.33 13.54
CA GLU A 77 0.47 -14.57 13.51
C GLU A 77 0.26 -13.04 13.53
N MET A 78 -0.97 -12.57 13.37
CA MET A 78 -1.32 -11.14 13.47
C MET A 78 -1.55 -10.67 14.91
N SER A 79 -1.41 -11.55 15.88
CA SER A 79 -1.54 -11.26 17.31
C SER A 79 -0.21 -11.45 18.02
N VAL A 80 0.01 -10.69 19.10
CA VAL A 80 1.17 -10.87 19.97
C VAL A 80 1.01 -12.17 20.75
N HIS A 81 2.02 -13.07 20.67
CA HIS A 81 2.02 -14.34 21.38
C HIS A 81 2.98 -14.29 22.57
N GLU A 82 2.53 -14.84 23.70
CA GLU A 82 3.37 -14.98 24.88
C GLU A 82 4.58 -15.91 24.57
N GLY A 83 5.77 -15.51 24.99
CA GLY A 83 6.98 -16.26 24.75
C GLY A 83 7.63 -16.09 23.37
N VAL A 84 6.96 -15.40 22.42
CA VAL A 84 7.56 -15.03 21.15
C VAL A 84 8.46 -13.81 21.35
N PRO A 85 9.75 -13.87 20.93
CA PRO A 85 10.67 -12.74 21.05
C PRO A 85 10.19 -11.57 20.18
N GLN A 86 9.92 -10.43 20.79
CA GLN A 86 9.49 -9.24 20.08
C GLN A 86 10.68 -8.37 19.68
N GLY A 87 10.64 -7.87 18.45
CA GLY A 87 11.62 -6.92 17.94
C GLY A 87 11.45 -5.53 18.55
N THR A 88 12.41 -4.67 18.28
CA THR A 88 12.38 -3.27 18.70
C THR A 88 11.95 -2.39 17.53
N VAL A 89 10.98 -1.51 17.77
CA VAL A 89 10.55 -0.52 16.78
C VAL A 89 11.15 0.83 17.14
N TYR A 90 11.99 1.34 16.26
CA TYR A 90 12.55 2.68 16.33
C TYR A 90 11.79 3.61 15.42
N ASN A 91 11.70 4.90 15.78
CA ASN A 91 11.03 5.91 14.98
C ASN A 91 11.95 7.12 14.82
N PHE A 92 12.00 7.66 13.61
CA PHE A 92 12.64 8.95 13.34
C PHE A 92 11.84 9.75 12.32
N THR A 93 12.19 11.00 12.15
CA THR A 93 11.61 11.88 11.15
C THR A 93 12.67 12.37 10.18
N MET A 94 12.22 12.64 8.95
CA MET A 94 13.02 13.29 7.91
C MET A 94 12.30 14.56 7.46
N GLU A 95 13.02 15.67 7.43
CA GLU A 95 12.49 16.91 6.85
C GLU A 95 12.62 16.87 5.34
N SER A 96 11.51 17.03 4.62
CA SER A 96 11.53 16.99 3.15
C SER A 96 12.36 18.11 2.54
N ALA A 97 12.52 19.23 3.23
CA ALA A 97 13.40 20.32 2.81
C ALA A 97 14.88 19.91 2.65
N ASP A 98 15.29 18.83 3.33
CA ASP A 98 16.65 18.27 3.23
C ASP A 98 16.75 17.20 2.13
N SER A 99 15.62 16.74 1.60
CA SER A 99 15.58 15.76 0.51
C SER A 99 15.94 16.40 -0.82
N LYS A 100 16.80 15.73 -1.59
CA LYS A 100 17.15 16.14 -2.95
C LYS A 100 16.12 15.62 -3.97
N ILE A 101 15.40 14.57 -3.63
CA ILE A 101 14.47 13.89 -4.52
C ILE A 101 13.03 14.34 -4.28
N TYR A 102 12.61 14.45 -3.03
CA TYR A 102 11.25 14.80 -2.63
C TYR A 102 11.21 15.97 -1.65
N PRO A 103 11.45 17.21 -2.12
CA PRO A 103 11.47 18.41 -1.27
C PRO A 103 10.08 18.81 -0.76
N GLY A 104 9.02 18.22 -1.30
CA GLY A 104 7.65 18.41 -0.87
C GLY A 104 6.82 19.30 -1.77
N ILE A 105 5.65 18.79 -2.16
CA ILE A 105 4.61 19.53 -2.88
C ILE A 105 3.24 19.32 -2.25
N ALA A 106 2.34 20.28 -2.49
CA ALA A 106 0.93 20.12 -2.20
C ALA A 106 0.10 20.54 -3.41
N ARG A 107 -1.06 19.90 -3.59
CA ARG A 107 -2.00 20.22 -4.65
C ARG A 107 -2.65 21.57 -4.40
N GLU A 108 -2.77 22.40 -5.45
CA GLU A 108 -3.55 23.65 -5.39
C GLU A 108 -5.04 23.35 -5.16
N ARG A 109 -5.63 24.09 -4.22
CA ARG A 109 -7.06 23.95 -3.89
C ARG A 109 -7.94 24.24 -5.10
N GLY A 110 -8.93 23.38 -5.35
CA GLY A 110 -9.91 23.56 -6.42
C GLY A 110 -9.41 23.21 -7.83
N THR A 111 -8.20 22.66 -7.97
CA THR A 111 -7.68 22.18 -9.28
C THR A 111 -7.98 20.69 -9.52
N PHE A 112 -8.16 19.91 -8.47
CA PHE A 112 -8.45 18.48 -8.58
C PHE A 112 -9.85 18.21 -9.17
N ALA A 113 -9.93 17.16 -9.99
CA ALA A 113 -11.14 16.69 -10.66
C ALA A 113 -11.72 17.66 -11.72
N ARG A 114 -10.97 18.66 -12.19
CA ARG A 114 -11.34 19.44 -13.35
C ARG A 114 -10.74 18.81 -14.61
N PRO A 115 -11.55 18.47 -15.63
CA PRO A 115 -11.02 18.02 -16.91
C PRO A 115 -10.14 19.09 -17.54
N ASP A 116 -9.05 18.68 -18.17
CA ASP A 116 -8.26 19.56 -19.02
C ASP A 116 -9.09 19.92 -20.27
N PRO A 117 -9.34 21.21 -20.55
CA PRO A 117 -10.10 21.60 -21.73
C PRO A 117 -9.50 21.12 -23.06
N SER A 118 -8.18 20.89 -23.10
CA SER A 118 -7.47 20.40 -24.29
C SER A 118 -7.51 18.87 -24.41
N ASN A 119 -7.70 18.16 -23.28
CA ASN A 119 -7.82 16.70 -23.22
C ASN A 119 -8.72 16.27 -22.05
N PRO A 120 -10.03 16.05 -22.27
CA PRO A 120 -11.00 15.73 -21.21
C PRO A 120 -10.69 14.45 -20.42
N THR A 121 -9.83 13.57 -20.93
CA THR A 121 -9.39 12.37 -20.22
C THR A 121 -8.32 12.66 -19.17
N ARG A 122 -7.74 13.86 -19.19
CA ARG A 122 -6.75 14.33 -18.22
C ARG A 122 -7.41 15.28 -17.21
N LEU A 123 -6.81 15.34 -16.02
CA LEU A 123 -7.18 16.34 -15.01
C LEU A 123 -6.25 17.53 -15.10
N LEU A 124 -6.81 18.74 -14.95
CA LEU A 124 -6.07 19.98 -14.77
C LEU A 124 -5.61 20.04 -13.33
N ILE A 125 -4.33 19.71 -13.09
CA ILE A 125 -3.77 19.63 -11.76
C ILE A 125 -2.61 20.59 -11.64
N GLN A 126 -2.61 21.38 -10.57
CA GLN A 126 -1.53 22.29 -10.22
C GLN A 126 -1.05 21.98 -8.81
N SER A 127 0.25 22.11 -8.60
CA SER A 127 0.90 21.90 -7.31
C SER A 127 1.83 23.07 -7.01
N HIS A 128 2.10 23.29 -5.72
CA HIS A 128 3.07 24.27 -5.25
C HIS A 128 4.04 23.60 -4.25
N PRO A 129 5.24 24.15 -4.05
CA PRO A 129 6.16 23.68 -3.01
C PRO A 129 5.51 23.72 -1.64
N ALA A 130 5.59 22.61 -0.92
CA ALA A 130 5.03 22.45 0.43
C ALA A 130 5.88 21.44 1.22
N PRO A 131 6.98 21.88 1.86
CA PRO A 131 7.80 21.02 2.70
C PRO A 131 6.99 20.37 3.82
N TYR A 132 7.37 19.16 4.19
CA TYR A 132 6.71 18.37 5.22
C TYR A 132 7.71 17.53 6.02
N THR A 133 7.25 16.98 7.14
CA THR A 133 8.03 16.04 7.96
C THR A 133 7.56 14.62 7.72
N ARG A 134 8.43 13.74 7.26
CA ARG A 134 8.17 12.31 7.01
C ARG A 134 8.48 11.50 8.27
N LYS A 135 7.61 10.57 8.62
CA LYS A 135 7.84 9.58 9.68
C LYS A 135 8.39 8.30 9.07
N VAL A 136 9.39 7.71 9.72
CA VAL A 136 9.94 6.41 9.37
C VAL A 136 9.99 5.55 10.62
N ALA A 137 9.44 4.35 10.55
CA ALA A 137 9.53 3.33 11.59
C ALA A 137 10.45 2.20 11.12
N VAL A 138 11.38 1.78 11.97
CA VAL A 138 12.34 0.71 11.69
C VAL A 138 12.14 -0.37 12.73
N TYR A 139 11.70 -1.54 12.28
CA TYR A 139 11.59 -2.73 13.10
C TYR A 139 12.88 -3.55 12.96
N VAL A 140 13.53 -3.84 14.08
CA VAL A 140 14.71 -4.71 14.18
C VAL A 140 14.33 -5.93 15.02
N PRO A 141 14.29 -7.13 14.43
CA PRO A 141 13.87 -8.33 15.15
C PRO A 141 14.83 -8.66 16.29
N LYS A 142 14.32 -9.26 17.35
CA LYS A 142 15.12 -9.67 18.52
C LYS A 142 16.27 -10.64 18.15
N GLN A 143 16.08 -11.40 17.09
CA GLN A 143 17.04 -12.38 16.58
C GLN A 143 18.16 -11.76 15.73
N TYR A 144 18.09 -10.48 15.40
CA TYR A 144 19.14 -9.80 14.64
C TYR A 144 20.44 -9.75 15.45
N VAL A 145 21.53 -10.12 14.82
CA VAL A 145 22.87 -10.08 15.42
C VAL A 145 23.61 -8.88 14.84
N PRO A 146 23.97 -7.87 15.65
CA PRO A 146 24.72 -6.69 15.17
C PRO A 146 26.01 -7.08 14.45
N GLY A 147 26.31 -6.41 13.34
CA GLY A 147 27.44 -6.72 12.47
C GLY A 147 27.20 -7.87 11.49
N THR A 148 25.97 -8.39 11.42
CA THR A 148 25.55 -9.32 10.35
C THR A 148 24.67 -8.60 9.34
N THR A 149 24.84 -8.94 8.06
CA THR A 149 24.02 -8.38 6.99
C THR A 149 22.62 -8.99 7.03
N ALA A 150 21.59 -8.14 7.10
CA ALA A 150 20.18 -8.54 7.15
C ALA A 150 19.46 -8.31 5.82
N PRO A 151 18.59 -9.22 5.40
CA PRO A 151 17.55 -8.92 4.42
C PRO A 151 16.56 -7.91 4.99
N PHE A 152 15.80 -7.23 4.12
CA PHE A 152 14.83 -6.25 4.59
C PHE A 152 13.61 -6.09 3.68
N ILE A 153 12.54 -5.53 4.25
CA ILE A 153 11.34 -5.13 3.53
C ILE A 153 11.05 -3.64 3.73
N VAL A 154 10.80 -2.94 2.64
CA VAL A 154 10.37 -1.53 2.64
C VAL A 154 8.86 -1.48 2.48
N GLY A 155 8.16 -0.90 3.45
CA GLY A 155 6.72 -0.68 3.43
C GLY A 155 6.36 0.77 3.17
N ALA A 156 5.47 1.01 2.20
CA ALA A 156 4.87 2.31 1.93
C ALA A 156 3.77 2.66 2.95
N ASP A 157 3.42 3.95 3.07
CA ASP A 157 2.36 4.47 3.95
C ASP A 157 2.53 4.13 5.44
N GLY A 158 3.78 4.03 5.91
CA GLY A 158 4.10 3.69 7.29
C GLY A 158 3.71 4.71 8.36
N PRO A 159 3.79 4.33 9.64
CA PRO A 159 4.23 3.02 10.17
C PRO A 159 3.19 1.90 10.02
N ASP A 160 3.63 0.64 9.95
CA ASP A 160 2.78 -0.55 9.83
C ASP A 160 3.00 -1.54 11.00
N PRO A 161 2.35 -1.34 12.15
CA PRO A 161 2.48 -2.25 13.29
C PRO A 161 2.02 -3.69 13.03
N ALA A 162 1.09 -3.88 12.09
CA ALA A 162 0.60 -5.21 11.72
C ALA A 162 1.71 -6.05 11.07
N LEU A 163 2.53 -5.43 10.20
CA LEU A 163 3.71 -6.06 9.63
C LEU A 163 4.70 -6.47 10.72
N PHE A 164 4.95 -5.61 11.71
CA PHE A 164 5.93 -5.89 12.77
C PHE A 164 5.50 -7.08 13.65
N THR A 165 4.21 -7.13 14.01
CA THR A 165 3.65 -8.28 14.77
C THR A 165 3.73 -9.57 13.97
N ALA A 166 3.39 -9.55 12.69
CA ALA A 166 3.52 -10.73 11.83
C ALA A 166 4.98 -11.21 11.74
N LEU A 167 5.93 -10.28 11.61
CA LEU A 167 7.35 -10.62 11.54
C LEU A 167 7.88 -11.23 12.85
N ASP A 168 7.46 -10.76 14.02
CA ASP A 168 7.84 -11.38 15.30
C ASP A 168 7.51 -12.89 15.31
N ASN A 169 6.29 -13.23 14.92
CA ASN A 169 5.81 -14.61 14.91
C ASN A 169 6.46 -15.43 13.79
N LEU A 170 6.46 -14.94 12.57
CA LEU A 170 7.01 -15.66 11.42
C LEU A 170 8.52 -15.91 11.52
N ILE A 171 9.29 -14.96 12.08
CA ILE A 171 10.72 -15.13 12.33
C ILE A 171 10.95 -16.18 13.43
N ALA A 172 10.15 -16.16 14.50
CA ALA A 172 10.26 -17.15 15.57
C ALA A 172 9.92 -18.57 15.08
N GLU A 173 8.99 -18.69 14.14
CA GLU A 173 8.61 -19.95 13.49
C GLU A 173 9.54 -20.36 12.34
N HIS A 174 10.56 -19.58 12.02
CA HIS A 174 11.48 -19.80 10.88
C HIS A 174 10.78 -19.86 9.51
N LYS A 175 9.61 -19.23 9.37
CA LYS A 175 8.85 -19.16 8.12
C LYS A 175 9.39 -18.08 7.17
N VAL A 176 9.98 -17.03 7.74
CA VAL A 176 10.67 -15.98 6.99
C VAL A 176 12.07 -15.76 7.57
N PRO A 177 13.01 -15.16 6.83
CA PRO A 177 14.35 -14.89 7.34
C PRO A 177 14.31 -13.85 8.47
N VAL A 178 15.36 -13.81 9.30
CA VAL A 178 15.59 -12.73 10.26
C VAL A 178 15.83 -11.44 9.47
N MET A 179 14.81 -10.59 9.34
CA MET A 179 14.83 -9.41 8.48
C MET A 179 14.45 -8.14 9.22
N ILE A 180 14.92 -7.01 8.69
CA ILE A 180 14.54 -5.66 9.15
C ILE A 180 13.34 -5.19 8.32
N ALA A 181 12.36 -4.51 8.96
CA ALA A 181 11.31 -3.82 8.24
C ALA A 181 11.46 -2.29 8.37
N ILE A 182 11.35 -1.59 7.24
CA ILE A 182 11.47 -0.14 7.15
C ILE A 182 10.16 0.40 6.61
N SER A 183 9.34 0.97 7.48
CA SER A 183 8.00 1.44 7.15
C SER A 183 8.02 2.96 7.00
N ILE A 184 7.86 3.45 5.77
CA ILE A 184 8.09 4.83 5.39
C ILE A 184 6.74 5.54 5.20
N GLY A 185 6.50 6.61 5.96
CA GLY A 185 5.34 7.48 5.75
C GLY A 185 5.47 8.27 4.45
N ASN A 186 4.33 8.58 3.83
CA ASN A 186 4.28 9.43 2.64
C ASN A 186 4.30 10.93 2.98
N GLY A 187 4.42 11.77 1.96
CA GLY A 187 4.40 13.23 2.07
C GLY A 187 3.03 13.87 2.17
N SER A 188 2.00 13.09 2.43
CA SER A 188 0.60 13.53 2.53
C SER A 188 -0.17 13.69 1.21
N GLY A 189 -1.47 13.85 1.33
CA GLY A 189 -2.39 13.92 0.20
C GLY A 189 -2.67 12.54 -0.41
N ASP A 190 -3.33 12.56 -1.54
CA ASP A 190 -3.66 11.36 -2.31
C ASP A 190 -3.80 11.70 -3.79
N ALA A 191 -3.46 10.75 -4.67
CA ALA A 191 -3.54 10.84 -6.13
C ALA A 191 -2.77 12.05 -6.72
N GLN A 192 -3.08 12.37 -7.96
CA GLN A 192 -2.33 13.34 -8.77
C GLN A 192 -2.19 14.72 -8.10
N GLY A 193 -1.01 15.31 -8.18
CA GLY A 193 -0.67 16.63 -7.67
C GLY A 193 -0.36 16.70 -6.18
N SER A 194 -0.59 15.63 -5.42
CA SER A 194 -0.13 15.52 -4.03
C SER A 194 1.28 14.96 -3.97
N GLU A 195 1.94 15.13 -2.82
CA GLU A 195 3.28 14.52 -2.62
C GLU A 195 3.21 13.00 -2.71
N ARG A 196 2.22 12.36 -2.07
CA ARG A 196 2.02 10.92 -2.16
C ARG A 196 1.80 10.46 -3.61
N GLY A 197 1.07 11.24 -4.41
CA GLY A 197 0.91 10.95 -5.85
C GLY A 197 2.22 11.07 -6.60
N LEU A 198 3.06 12.07 -6.29
CA LEU A 198 4.40 12.21 -6.87
C LEU A 198 5.32 11.05 -6.49
N GLU A 199 5.31 10.64 -5.22
CA GLU A 199 6.14 9.55 -4.71
C GLU A 199 5.74 8.20 -5.31
N TYR A 200 4.45 7.90 -5.41
CA TYR A 200 3.95 6.55 -5.62
C TYR A 200 3.33 6.30 -7.00
N ASP A 201 2.75 7.31 -7.62
CA ASP A 201 2.07 7.17 -8.91
C ASP A 201 2.94 7.61 -10.09
N THR A 202 4.21 8.00 -9.84
CA THR A 202 5.19 8.28 -10.89
C THR A 202 5.69 6.98 -11.51
N MET A 203 5.63 6.90 -12.84
CA MET A 203 6.15 5.76 -13.60
C MET A 203 7.67 5.87 -13.79
N SER A 204 8.42 5.64 -12.71
CA SER A 204 9.89 5.75 -12.68
C SER A 204 10.50 4.97 -11.50
N GLY A 205 11.84 4.89 -11.47
CA GLY A 205 12.60 4.33 -10.35
C GLY A 205 12.86 5.30 -9.19
N LEU A 206 12.38 6.53 -9.29
CA LEU A 206 12.79 7.63 -8.41
C LEU A 206 12.51 7.35 -6.91
N TYR A 207 11.41 6.63 -6.60
CA TYR A 207 11.12 6.27 -5.21
C TYR A 207 12.12 5.23 -4.66
N ALA A 208 12.58 4.30 -5.49
CA ALA A 208 13.65 3.37 -5.10
C ALA A 208 14.98 4.11 -4.86
N GLU A 209 15.29 5.10 -5.70
CA GLU A 209 16.49 5.93 -5.55
C GLU A 209 16.41 6.76 -4.25
N PHE A 210 15.26 7.34 -3.94
CA PHE A 210 15.04 8.04 -2.67
C PHE A 210 15.29 7.11 -1.47
N VAL A 211 14.73 5.91 -1.50
CA VAL A 211 14.92 4.93 -0.42
C VAL A 211 16.41 4.56 -0.30
N GLU A 212 17.09 4.24 -1.40
CA GLU A 212 18.49 3.80 -1.41
C GLU A 212 19.45 4.92 -0.98
N GLN A 213 19.21 6.16 -1.43
CA GLN A 213 20.16 7.27 -1.24
C GLN A 213 19.90 8.08 0.03
N GLU A 214 18.66 8.20 0.46
CA GLU A 214 18.30 9.09 1.56
C GLU A 214 17.79 8.36 2.81
N VAL A 215 17.05 7.24 2.67
CA VAL A 215 16.46 6.53 3.83
C VAL A 215 17.41 5.47 4.41
N LEU A 216 17.87 4.53 3.57
CA LEU A 216 18.66 3.38 4.06
C LEU A 216 19.95 3.80 4.77
N PRO A 217 20.73 4.82 4.29
CA PRO A 217 21.94 5.25 5.00
C PRO A 217 21.65 5.81 6.40
N LEU A 218 20.50 6.47 6.60
CA LEU A 218 20.09 6.94 7.93
C LEU A 218 19.74 5.77 8.84
N VAL A 219 19.03 4.77 8.32
CA VAL A 219 18.67 3.55 9.08
C VAL A 219 19.93 2.81 9.53
N GLU A 220 20.86 2.54 8.63
CA GLU A 220 22.12 1.85 8.96
C GLU A 220 22.94 2.60 10.00
N LYS A 221 23.09 3.92 9.81
CA LYS A 221 23.87 4.76 10.72
C LYS A 221 23.23 4.92 12.10
N GLN A 222 21.91 5.12 12.19
CA GLN A 222 21.24 5.43 13.46
C GLN A 222 21.04 4.19 14.32
N TYR A 223 20.83 3.03 13.71
CA TYR A 223 20.45 1.81 14.44
C TYR A 223 21.51 0.72 14.40
N ASN A 224 22.69 1.02 13.84
CA ASN A 224 23.82 0.10 13.76
C ASN A 224 23.42 -1.26 13.17
N VAL A 225 22.72 -1.22 12.04
CA VAL A 225 22.29 -2.38 11.27
C VAL A 225 22.99 -2.39 9.92
N GLU A 226 23.25 -3.57 9.37
CA GLU A 226 23.78 -3.75 8.02
C GLU A 226 22.69 -4.32 7.12
N LEU A 227 22.32 -3.59 6.06
CA LEU A 227 21.30 -4.00 5.10
C LEU A 227 21.94 -4.68 3.89
N THR A 228 21.37 -5.80 3.46
CA THR A 228 21.91 -6.55 2.32
C THR A 228 21.91 -5.71 1.04
N LYS A 229 22.91 -5.93 0.18
CA LYS A 229 22.94 -5.40 -1.19
C LYS A 229 22.49 -6.44 -2.23
N ASP A 230 22.14 -7.65 -1.79
CA ASP A 230 21.57 -8.69 -2.62
C ASP A 230 20.09 -8.37 -2.92
N PRO A 231 19.68 -8.17 -4.19
CA PRO A 231 18.29 -7.87 -4.54
C PRO A 231 17.31 -8.98 -4.15
N ASP A 232 17.78 -10.24 -4.04
CA ASP A 232 16.95 -11.33 -3.54
C ASP A 232 16.68 -11.25 -2.03
N GLY A 233 17.45 -10.48 -1.30
CA GLY A 233 17.26 -10.17 0.11
C GLY A 233 16.49 -8.88 0.36
N ARG A 234 15.88 -8.28 -0.67
CA ARG A 234 15.18 -6.99 -0.57
C ARG A 234 13.75 -7.10 -1.10
N ALA A 235 12.79 -6.71 -0.27
CA ALA A 235 11.39 -6.72 -0.60
C ALA A 235 10.78 -5.32 -0.51
N THR A 236 9.72 -5.08 -1.27
CA THR A 236 8.89 -3.88 -1.24
C THR A 236 7.44 -4.27 -0.99
N MET A 237 6.71 -3.43 -0.25
CA MET A 237 5.31 -3.68 0.11
C MET A 237 4.50 -2.39 0.13
N GLY A 238 3.24 -2.47 -0.30
CA GLY A 238 2.31 -1.35 -0.17
C GLY A 238 0.88 -1.68 -0.56
N GLY A 239 -0.01 -0.75 -0.25
CA GLY A 239 -1.41 -0.78 -0.66
C GLY A 239 -1.76 0.41 -1.54
N SER A 240 -2.73 0.26 -2.45
CA SER A 240 -3.15 1.34 -3.35
C SER A 240 -1.99 1.89 -4.18
N SER A 241 -1.79 3.21 -4.21
CA SER A 241 -0.61 3.83 -4.82
C SER A 241 0.70 3.31 -4.24
N GLY A 242 0.76 2.98 -2.92
CA GLY A 242 1.91 2.33 -2.32
C GLY A 242 2.22 0.95 -2.91
N GLY A 243 1.18 0.20 -3.35
CA GLY A 243 1.35 -1.05 -4.09
C GLY A 243 1.92 -0.84 -5.48
N SER A 244 1.47 0.20 -6.19
CA SER A 244 2.07 0.62 -7.46
C SER A 244 3.54 1.02 -7.28
N ALA A 245 3.85 1.81 -6.25
CA ALA A 245 5.22 2.19 -5.91
C ALA A 245 6.10 0.96 -5.61
N ALA A 246 5.59 -0.01 -4.84
CA ALA A 246 6.31 -1.24 -4.52
C ALA A 246 6.70 -2.02 -5.80
N LEU A 247 5.78 -2.13 -6.78
CA LEU A 247 6.11 -2.73 -8.07
C LEU A 247 7.11 -1.86 -8.85
N SER A 248 6.89 -0.53 -8.90
CA SER A 248 7.77 0.40 -9.64
C SER A 248 9.21 0.36 -9.14
N MET A 249 9.42 0.27 -7.82
CA MET A 249 10.76 0.09 -7.25
C MET A 249 11.47 -1.13 -7.84
N ALA A 250 10.81 -2.29 -7.86
CA ALA A 250 11.40 -3.51 -8.40
C ALA A 250 11.44 -3.52 -9.93
N TRP A 251 10.48 -2.88 -10.61
CA TRP A 251 10.42 -2.85 -12.06
C TRP A 251 11.53 -2.03 -12.69
N TYR A 252 11.78 -0.82 -12.16
CA TYR A 252 12.80 0.08 -12.69
C TYR A 252 14.19 -0.19 -12.12
N HIS A 253 14.28 -0.83 -10.95
CA HIS A 253 15.54 -1.15 -10.26
C HIS A 253 15.61 -2.63 -9.84
N THR A 254 15.67 -3.51 -10.84
CA THR A 254 15.83 -4.96 -10.57
C THR A 254 17.15 -5.30 -9.92
N GLU A 255 18.16 -4.44 -10.05
CA GLU A 255 19.43 -4.58 -9.34
C GLU A 255 19.31 -4.29 -7.83
N LEU A 256 18.19 -3.71 -7.41
CA LEU A 256 17.93 -3.39 -6.01
C LEU A 256 16.88 -4.30 -5.36
N TYR A 257 15.78 -4.64 -6.07
CA TYR A 257 14.64 -5.35 -5.48
C TYR A 257 14.10 -6.45 -6.39
N HIS A 258 13.90 -7.66 -5.82
CA HIS A 258 13.29 -8.80 -6.52
C HIS A 258 11.96 -9.28 -5.93
N ARG A 259 11.48 -8.70 -4.82
CA ARG A 259 10.33 -9.20 -4.07
C ARG A 259 9.30 -8.10 -3.86
N VAL A 260 8.05 -8.36 -4.26
CA VAL A 260 6.97 -7.36 -4.27
C VAL A 260 5.71 -7.94 -3.63
N LEU A 261 5.09 -7.18 -2.72
CA LEU A 261 3.83 -7.52 -2.06
C LEU A 261 2.87 -6.35 -2.17
N THR A 262 1.69 -6.56 -2.78
CA THR A 262 0.75 -5.46 -3.02
C THR A 262 -0.68 -5.82 -2.63
N TYR A 263 -1.35 -4.88 -1.97
CA TYR A 263 -2.79 -4.90 -1.68
C TYR A 263 -3.49 -3.84 -2.51
N SER A 264 -4.50 -4.21 -3.30
CA SER A 264 -5.27 -3.28 -4.13
C SER A 264 -4.37 -2.35 -4.96
N GLY A 265 -3.32 -2.89 -5.60
CA GLY A 265 -2.33 -2.08 -6.32
C GLY A 265 -2.97 -1.13 -7.33
N THR A 266 -2.56 0.14 -7.31
CA THR A 266 -3.06 1.19 -8.22
C THR A 266 -2.46 1.02 -9.62
N TYR A 267 -2.82 -0.09 -10.30
CA TYR A 267 -2.40 -0.36 -11.68
C TYR A 267 -3.34 0.29 -12.70
N VAL A 268 -3.83 1.49 -12.36
CA VAL A 268 -4.78 2.29 -13.11
C VAL A 268 -4.16 3.58 -13.61
N ASN A 269 -4.90 4.37 -14.40
CA ASN A 269 -4.45 5.63 -14.97
C ASN A 269 -4.43 6.77 -13.92
N GLN A 270 -3.46 6.75 -13.02
CA GLN A 270 -3.35 7.74 -11.93
C GLN A 270 -1.97 8.42 -11.85
N GLN A 271 -1.15 8.29 -12.85
CA GLN A 271 0.21 8.83 -12.89
C GLN A 271 0.30 10.34 -12.61
N TRP A 272 1.33 10.74 -11.86
CA TRP A 272 1.71 12.13 -11.66
C TRP A 272 3.22 12.26 -11.41
N PRO A 273 3.93 13.19 -12.10
CA PRO A 273 3.47 13.98 -13.25
C PRO A 273 3.16 13.10 -14.47
N VAL A 274 2.44 13.67 -15.44
CA VAL A 274 2.14 12.95 -16.69
C VAL A 274 3.43 12.68 -17.47
N ASN A 275 3.66 11.42 -17.85
CA ASN A 275 4.75 11.00 -18.70
C ASN A 275 4.20 10.55 -20.07
N PRO A 276 4.58 11.17 -21.18
CA PRO A 276 4.13 10.77 -22.52
C PRO A 276 4.51 9.35 -22.93
N GLU A 277 5.57 8.78 -22.34
CA GLU A 277 6.02 7.40 -22.62
C GLU A 277 5.12 6.35 -21.93
N THR A 278 4.41 6.75 -20.88
CA THR A 278 3.45 5.94 -20.16
C THR A 278 2.12 6.71 -20.01
N PRO A 279 1.40 7.01 -21.10
CA PRO A 279 0.29 7.96 -21.10
C PRO A 279 -0.88 7.56 -20.19
N HIS A 280 -1.00 6.26 -19.88
CA HIS A 280 -2.01 5.71 -18.99
C HIS A 280 -1.46 5.32 -17.60
N GLY A 281 -0.31 5.88 -17.20
CA GLY A 281 0.29 5.62 -15.89
C GLY A 281 0.54 4.13 -15.62
N ALA A 282 0.20 3.65 -14.44
CA ALA A 282 0.44 2.26 -14.06
C ALA A 282 -0.45 1.23 -14.80
N TRP A 283 -1.48 1.66 -15.54
CA TRP A 283 -2.19 0.81 -16.50
C TRP A 283 -1.26 0.25 -17.57
N GLU A 284 -0.19 0.97 -17.91
CA GLU A 284 0.81 0.54 -18.89
C GLU A 284 1.55 -0.73 -18.46
N TYR A 285 1.60 -1.08 -17.19
CA TYR A 285 2.24 -2.33 -16.75
C TYR A 285 1.64 -3.55 -17.44
N HIS A 286 0.32 -3.67 -17.43
CA HIS A 286 -0.34 -4.82 -18.03
C HIS A 286 -0.69 -4.63 -19.50
N GLU A 287 -0.78 -3.39 -19.99
CA GLU A 287 -1.10 -3.12 -21.39
C GLU A 287 0.14 -3.23 -22.30
N HIS A 288 1.28 -2.70 -21.87
CA HIS A 288 2.47 -2.60 -22.72
C HIS A 288 3.78 -3.04 -22.06
N LEU A 289 4.06 -2.60 -20.82
CA LEU A 289 5.40 -2.75 -20.24
C LEU A 289 5.76 -4.21 -19.99
N ILE A 290 4.92 -4.97 -19.30
CA ILE A 290 5.18 -6.40 -19.04
C ILE A 290 5.11 -7.23 -20.33
N PRO A 291 4.09 -7.08 -21.20
CA PRO A 291 4.04 -7.81 -22.47
C PRO A 291 5.26 -7.61 -23.36
N ASN A 292 5.77 -6.39 -23.47
CA ASN A 292 6.85 -6.04 -24.41
C ASN A 292 8.26 -6.12 -23.81
N SER A 293 8.40 -6.43 -22.52
CA SER A 293 9.71 -6.56 -21.86
C SER A 293 10.12 -8.02 -21.69
N PRO A 294 11.43 -8.33 -21.65
CA PRO A 294 11.90 -9.60 -21.10
C PRO A 294 11.39 -9.81 -19.67
N ARG A 295 11.18 -11.06 -19.28
CA ARG A 295 10.81 -11.36 -17.89
C ARG A 295 11.93 -10.88 -16.94
N LYS A 296 11.53 -10.06 -15.97
CA LYS A 296 12.43 -9.58 -14.90
C LYS A 296 12.46 -10.59 -13.74
N PRO A 297 13.55 -10.65 -12.96
CA PRO A 297 13.68 -11.58 -11.83
C PRO A 297 12.88 -11.13 -10.60
N ILE A 298 11.59 -10.91 -10.76
CA ILE A 298 10.70 -10.41 -9.70
C ILE A 298 9.72 -11.50 -9.31
N ARG A 299 9.57 -11.73 -8.00
CA ARG A 299 8.50 -12.52 -7.39
C ARG A 299 7.44 -11.57 -6.84
N ILE A 300 6.17 -11.82 -7.16
CA ILE A 300 5.09 -10.86 -6.87
C ILE A 300 3.94 -11.57 -6.15
N TRP A 301 3.53 -11.03 -5.01
CA TRP A 301 2.26 -11.34 -4.39
C TRP A 301 1.30 -10.16 -4.56
N MET A 302 0.06 -10.42 -4.96
CA MET A 302 -0.95 -9.40 -5.24
C MET A 302 -2.30 -9.81 -4.68
N GLU A 303 -3.06 -8.82 -4.18
CA GLU A 303 -4.45 -9.00 -3.78
C GLU A 303 -5.33 -7.87 -4.31
N VAL A 304 -6.61 -8.18 -4.59
CA VAL A 304 -7.65 -7.19 -4.86
C VAL A 304 -9.00 -7.67 -4.31
N GLY A 305 -9.75 -6.75 -3.70
CA GLY A 305 -11.10 -7.00 -3.21
C GLY A 305 -12.17 -6.89 -4.31
N ASP A 306 -13.25 -7.67 -4.21
CA ASP A 306 -14.38 -7.65 -5.16
C ASP A 306 -15.16 -6.31 -5.19
N ARG A 307 -15.01 -5.49 -4.15
CA ARG A 307 -15.63 -4.15 -3.98
C ARG A 307 -14.60 -3.04 -4.05
N ASP A 308 -13.49 -3.28 -4.70
CA ASP A 308 -12.42 -2.30 -4.86
C ASP A 308 -12.89 -1.07 -5.66
N ASN A 309 -12.06 -0.05 -5.75
CA ASN A 309 -12.40 1.22 -6.36
C ASN A 309 -12.74 1.09 -7.87
N LEU A 310 -13.78 1.79 -8.27
CA LEU A 310 -14.18 1.95 -9.66
C LEU A 310 -14.50 3.43 -9.91
N ILE A 311 -13.77 4.06 -10.83
CA ILE A 311 -14.05 5.40 -11.32
C ILE A 311 -14.38 5.28 -12.80
N THR A 312 -15.61 5.58 -13.18
CA THR A 312 -16.17 5.30 -14.51
C THR A 312 -15.83 6.36 -15.56
N ARG A 313 -14.87 7.25 -15.28
CA ARG A 313 -14.58 8.40 -16.15
C ARG A 313 -14.03 8.02 -17.53
N ASP A 314 -13.14 7.03 -17.58
CA ASP A 314 -12.38 6.69 -18.80
C ASP A 314 -12.11 5.19 -18.98
N ASN A 315 -12.75 4.34 -18.19
CA ASN A 315 -12.55 2.87 -18.16
C ASN A 315 -11.11 2.41 -17.81
N LEU A 316 -10.23 3.33 -17.39
CA LEU A 316 -8.85 3.04 -16.99
C LEU A 316 -8.65 3.12 -15.47
N HIS A 317 -9.76 3.25 -14.71
CA HIS A 317 -9.77 3.40 -13.26
C HIS A 317 -10.66 2.34 -12.59
N ASP A 318 -10.53 1.10 -13.03
CA ASP A 318 -11.12 -0.09 -12.41
C ASP A 318 -9.99 -0.91 -11.76
N TRP A 319 -9.92 -0.86 -10.43
CA TRP A 319 -8.86 -1.57 -9.69
C TRP A 319 -8.99 -3.08 -9.80
N VAL A 320 -10.21 -3.61 -9.82
CA VAL A 320 -10.44 -5.05 -9.99
C VAL A 320 -9.92 -5.49 -11.34
N LEU A 321 -10.37 -4.83 -12.42
CA LEU A 321 -9.95 -5.18 -13.78
C LEU A 321 -8.43 -5.00 -13.96
N ALA A 322 -7.85 -3.93 -13.42
CA ALA A 322 -6.41 -3.68 -13.54
C ALA A 322 -5.58 -4.78 -12.87
N ASN A 323 -5.95 -5.22 -11.65
CA ASN A 323 -5.25 -6.30 -10.96
C ASN A 323 -5.46 -7.67 -11.61
N GLU A 324 -6.66 -7.96 -12.16
CA GLU A 324 -6.92 -9.15 -12.99
C GLU A 324 -6.06 -9.14 -14.28
N ASN A 325 -5.94 -7.99 -14.94
CA ASN A 325 -5.07 -7.83 -16.11
C ASN A 325 -3.59 -8.01 -15.75
N MET A 326 -3.15 -7.50 -14.60
CA MET A 326 -1.80 -7.77 -14.08
C MET A 326 -1.57 -9.28 -13.93
N ALA A 327 -2.47 -9.99 -13.24
CA ALA A 327 -2.36 -11.45 -13.09
C ALA A 327 -2.29 -12.18 -14.44
N LYS A 328 -3.10 -11.74 -15.42
CA LYS A 328 -3.11 -12.29 -16.79
C LYS A 328 -1.76 -12.15 -17.50
N VAL A 329 -1.15 -10.96 -17.46
CA VAL A 329 0.14 -10.76 -18.13
C VAL A 329 1.30 -11.42 -17.40
N LEU A 330 1.26 -11.46 -16.06
CA LEU A 330 2.24 -12.18 -15.25
C LEU A 330 2.22 -13.68 -15.56
N ALA A 331 1.02 -14.28 -15.67
CA ALA A 331 0.86 -15.67 -16.09
C ALA A 331 1.44 -15.90 -17.49
N ALA A 332 1.06 -15.07 -18.46
CA ALA A 332 1.52 -15.18 -19.85
C ALA A 332 3.05 -15.06 -19.99
N LYS A 333 3.70 -14.30 -19.12
CA LYS A 333 5.17 -14.08 -19.08
C LYS A 333 5.88 -15.05 -18.13
N HIS A 334 5.16 -16.01 -17.54
CA HIS A 334 5.71 -17.04 -16.62
C HIS A 334 6.45 -16.44 -15.40
N TYR A 335 5.94 -15.34 -14.83
CA TYR A 335 6.45 -14.82 -13.57
C TYR A 335 6.15 -15.79 -12.42
N GLN A 336 6.97 -15.75 -11.38
CA GLN A 336 6.61 -16.30 -10.09
C GLN A 336 5.68 -15.31 -9.40
N TYR A 337 4.38 -15.61 -9.40
CA TYR A 337 3.38 -14.73 -8.79
C TYR A 337 2.26 -15.53 -8.12
N GLN A 338 1.68 -14.91 -7.11
CA GLN A 338 0.44 -15.36 -6.51
C GLN A 338 -0.54 -14.18 -6.52
N PHE A 339 -1.72 -14.40 -7.09
CA PHE A 339 -2.79 -13.43 -7.14
C PHE A 339 -3.98 -13.92 -6.31
N VAL A 340 -4.48 -13.08 -5.40
CA VAL A 340 -5.58 -13.35 -4.50
C VAL A 340 -6.73 -12.40 -4.80
N PHE A 341 -7.85 -12.94 -5.27
CA PHE A 341 -9.11 -12.21 -5.38
C PHE A 341 -9.92 -12.46 -4.10
N ALA A 342 -10.21 -11.40 -3.35
CA ALA A 342 -10.91 -11.48 -2.07
C ALA A 342 -12.38 -11.10 -2.22
N ARG A 343 -13.30 -12.02 -1.89
CA ARG A 343 -14.73 -11.72 -1.84
C ARG A 343 -15.07 -10.91 -0.60
N ASN A 344 -16.11 -10.07 -0.70
CA ASN A 344 -16.59 -9.22 0.40
C ASN A 344 -15.54 -8.20 0.90
N ALA A 345 -14.58 -7.84 0.08
CA ALA A 345 -13.46 -6.98 0.42
C ALA A 345 -13.49 -5.65 -0.35
N GLY A 346 -13.14 -4.57 0.32
CA GLY A 346 -13.01 -3.24 -0.26
C GLY A 346 -11.57 -2.91 -0.67
N HIS A 347 -11.34 -1.63 -0.95
CA HIS A 347 -10.02 -1.12 -1.30
C HIS A 347 -9.05 -1.22 -0.11
N THR A 348 -7.92 -1.89 -0.28
CA THR A 348 -6.94 -2.15 0.79
C THR A 348 -7.59 -2.66 2.09
N ASP A 349 -8.43 -3.68 1.96
CA ASP A 349 -9.25 -4.17 3.08
C ASP A 349 -8.37 -4.67 4.23
N ARG A 350 -8.59 -4.07 5.41
CA ARG A 350 -7.81 -4.40 6.59
C ARG A 350 -8.02 -5.85 7.05
N ALA A 351 -9.24 -6.37 6.96
CA ALA A 351 -9.52 -7.74 7.40
C ALA A 351 -8.83 -8.74 6.47
N VAL A 352 -8.87 -8.50 5.14
CA VAL A 352 -8.12 -9.31 4.18
C VAL A 352 -6.62 -9.27 4.47
N LYS A 353 -6.07 -8.09 4.73
CA LYS A 353 -4.65 -7.98 5.10
C LYS A 353 -4.33 -8.76 6.37
N GLN A 354 -5.18 -8.69 7.39
CA GLN A 354 -4.98 -9.46 8.63
C GLN A 354 -5.10 -10.97 8.42
N GLN A 355 -5.90 -11.42 7.47
CA GLN A 355 -6.03 -12.83 7.13
C GLN A 355 -4.82 -13.33 6.32
N THR A 356 -4.30 -12.55 5.36
CA THR A 356 -3.42 -13.03 4.30
C THR A 356 -1.95 -12.62 4.45
N LEU A 357 -1.62 -11.61 5.30
CA LEU A 357 -0.26 -11.07 5.37
C LEU A 357 0.80 -12.12 5.76
N PRO A 358 0.56 -13.05 6.71
CA PRO A 358 1.55 -14.07 7.03
C PRO A 358 1.94 -14.94 5.83
N GLU A 359 0.98 -15.52 5.13
CA GLU A 359 1.23 -16.35 3.96
C GLU A 359 1.79 -15.54 2.79
N ALA A 360 1.36 -14.29 2.62
CA ALA A 360 1.92 -13.39 1.61
C ALA A 360 3.42 -13.14 1.85
N LEU A 361 3.81 -12.93 3.10
CA LEU A 361 5.22 -12.80 3.49
C LEU A 361 5.99 -14.09 3.24
N GLU A 362 5.46 -15.24 3.66
CA GLU A 362 6.08 -16.54 3.39
C GLU A 362 6.26 -16.75 1.88
N TYR A 363 5.22 -16.45 1.07
CA TYR A 363 5.29 -16.56 -0.38
C TYR A 363 6.38 -15.68 -0.98
N VAL A 364 6.43 -14.42 -0.59
CA VAL A 364 7.41 -13.45 -1.11
C VAL A 364 8.84 -13.85 -0.77
N TRP A 365 9.08 -14.42 0.42
CA TRP A 365 10.41 -14.81 0.88
C TRP A 365 10.84 -16.21 0.48
N GLN A 366 10.03 -16.96 -0.27
CA GLN A 366 10.43 -18.28 -0.76
C GLN A 366 11.75 -18.24 -1.54
N GLY A 367 12.56 -19.28 -1.32
CA GLY A 367 13.83 -19.48 -2.02
C GLY A 367 14.95 -18.55 -1.58
N TYR A 368 14.71 -17.56 -0.71
CA TYR A 368 15.78 -16.76 -0.13
C TYR A 368 16.58 -17.60 0.88
N LYS A 369 17.90 -17.64 0.71
CA LYS A 369 18.81 -18.30 1.64
C LYS A 369 19.75 -17.26 2.24
N GLN A 370 19.57 -16.96 3.51
CA GLN A 370 20.47 -16.06 4.25
C GLN A 370 21.90 -16.65 4.24
N GLY A 371 22.88 -15.86 3.78
CA GLY A 371 24.28 -16.26 3.79
C GLY A 371 24.89 -16.66 2.43
N HIS A 372 24.18 -16.55 1.31
CA HIS A 372 24.83 -16.61 -0.01
C HIS A 372 25.62 -15.32 -0.21
N LYS A 373 26.95 -15.38 0.05
CA LYS A 373 27.87 -14.39 -0.51
C LYS A 373 27.78 -14.52 -2.03
N VAL A 374 27.27 -13.50 -2.71
CA VAL A 374 27.39 -13.37 -4.16
C VAL A 374 28.89 -13.36 -4.44
N ASP A 375 29.43 -14.48 -4.91
CA ASP A 375 30.82 -14.55 -5.35
C ASP A 375 30.97 -13.69 -6.62
N ARG A 376 31.39 -12.44 -6.45
CA ARG A 376 31.67 -11.51 -7.55
C ARG A 376 32.99 -11.88 -8.24
N ARG A 377 33.18 -13.13 -8.57
CA ARG A 377 34.25 -13.57 -9.48
C ARG A 377 33.62 -14.26 -10.68
N THR A 378 33.34 -13.49 -11.67
CA THR A 378 33.42 -13.80 -13.13
C THR A 378 32.50 -12.86 -13.89
N ASN A 379 33.01 -11.77 -14.37
CA ASN A 379 33.35 -11.40 -15.76
C ASN A 379 33.80 -9.95 -15.81
#